data_3d39043dabad439febab87f75d75386f
#
_entry.id   3d39043dabad439febab87f75d75386f
#
_cell.length_a   1.000
_cell.length_b   1.000
_cell.length_c   1.000
_cell.angle_alpha   90.00
_cell.angle_beta   90.00
_cell.angle_gamma   90.00
#
_symmetry.space_group_name_H-M   'P 1'
#
loop_
_entity.id
_entity.type
_entity.pdbx_description
1 polymer ?
#
loop_
_entity_poly.entity_id
_entity_poly.type
_entity_poly.pdbx_seq_one_letter_code
_entity_poly.pdbx_strand_id
1 'polypeptide(L)'
;MEKFIENLPINVTDIRASCGGDVNDAYKIYSNDNIYYMLVQKNCDASFYDGEIAGLKLFEDIGITGPRVIDNGFIDGDAYLLLSYLDEGSRGSQTELANLVAKLHKTKSPNGKFGFDYPHRGSQTTFTNEWKDTWAEVFLEERMNVLAKQLMEMNLWTDYDLEKYKKVHEIMEDELKNHKSEPSLLHGDLWGGNYMYLSDGKPALFDPSPFYGDREFDIGITTVFGGFTDEFYDKYNEIYPLESGYRLRLEFYRLYLYMVHLIKFGEMYESSVNMTMENILGYWGEIWH
;
A
#
# COMPACT_ATOMS: atom_id res chain seq x y z
N MET A 1 -3.08 -26.74 10.12
CA MET A 1 -3.12 -27.00 8.64
C MET A 1 -4.17 -28.05 8.27
N GLU A 2 -4.29 -29.17 8.97
CA GLU A 2 -5.32 -30.19 8.70
C GLU A 2 -6.74 -29.60 8.60
N LYS A 3 -7.08 -28.66 9.46
CA LYS A 3 -8.39 -27.96 9.44
C LYS A 3 -8.70 -27.26 8.11
N PHE A 4 -7.69 -26.76 7.39
CA PHE A 4 -7.89 -26.14 6.09
C PHE A 4 -8.08 -27.16 4.97
N ILE A 5 -7.40 -28.33 5.04
CA ILE A 5 -7.53 -29.38 4.03
C ILE A 5 -8.99 -29.84 3.89
N GLU A 6 -9.70 -29.98 5.02
CA GLU A 6 -11.07 -30.49 5.06
C GLU A 6 -12.13 -29.43 4.74
N ASN A 7 -11.81 -28.14 4.92
CA ASN A 7 -12.80 -27.06 4.87
C ASN A 7 -12.65 -26.10 3.68
N LEU A 8 -11.57 -26.18 2.91
CA LEU A 8 -11.43 -25.37 1.69
C LEU A 8 -12.33 -25.91 0.56
N PRO A 9 -12.90 -25.05 -0.31
CA PRO A 9 -13.79 -25.46 -1.40
C PRO A 9 -13.06 -26.12 -2.58
N ILE A 10 -11.84 -26.54 -2.39
CA ILE A 10 -10.98 -27.19 -3.39
C ILE A 10 -10.45 -28.53 -2.87
N ASN A 11 -10.14 -29.44 -3.78
CA ASN A 11 -9.53 -30.73 -3.39
C ASN A 11 -8.03 -30.56 -3.13
N VAL A 12 -7.67 -30.37 -1.86
CA VAL A 12 -6.29 -30.15 -1.42
C VAL A 12 -5.51 -31.47 -1.43
N THR A 13 -4.39 -31.51 -2.13
CA THR A 13 -3.49 -32.66 -2.18
C THR A 13 -2.19 -32.46 -1.39
N ASP A 14 -1.71 -31.22 -1.28
CA ASP A 14 -0.53 -30.87 -0.48
C ASP A 14 -0.59 -29.37 -0.07
N ILE A 15 0.00 -29.04 1.09
CA ILE A 15 0.13 -27.67 1.59
C ILE A 15 1.57 -27.42 2.00
N ARG A 16 2.16 -26.36 1.48
CA ARG A 16 3.53 -25.95 1.82
C ARG A 16 3.55 -24.53 2.33
N ALA A 17 4.25 -24.31 3.45
CA ALA A 17 4.54 -22.95 3.90
C ALA A 17 5.28 -22.19 2.80
N SER A 18 4.90 -20.93 2.61
CA SER A 18 5.52 -20.01 1.67
C SER A 18 6.04 -18.79 2.45
N CYS A 19 6.95 -18.03 1.84
CA CYS A 19 7.29 -16.73 2.39
C CYS A 19 6.06 -15.84 2.21
N GLY A 20 5.46 -15.42 3.31
CA GLY A 20 4.40 -14.42 3.38
C GLY A 20 4.99 -13.07 3.75
N GLY A 21 4.17 -12.03 3.69
CA GLY A 21 4.49 -10.74 4.30
C GLY A 21 4.56 -10.85 5.84
N ASP A 22 4.93 -9.76 6.49
CA ASP A 22 5.12 -9.71 7.95
C ASP A 22 3.81 -9.82 8.76
N VAL A 23 2.65 -9.85 8.10
CA VAL A 23 1.32 -9.81 8.75
C VAL A 23 0.66 -11.16 8.74
N ASN A 24 0.77 -11.92 7.65
CA ASN A 24 0.03 -13.17 7.41
C ASN A 24 0.95 -14.38 7.38
N ASP A 25 0.46 -15.52 7.88
CA ASP A 25 1.03 -16.82 7.49
C ASP A 25 0.62 -17.11 6.04
N ALA A 26 1.56 -17.49 5.19
CA ALA A 26 1.32 -17.75 3.79
C ALA A 26 1.62 -19.21 3.40
N TYR A 27 0.80 -19.76 2.50
CA TYR A 27 0.88 -21.14 2.08
C TYR A 27 0.63 -21.29 0.59
N LYS A 28 1.40 -22.16 -0.03
CA LYS A 28 1.12 -22.68 -1.36
C LYS A 28 0.25 -23.93 -1.23
N ILE A 29 -0.91 -23.92 -1.84
CA ILE A 29 -1.90 -24.99 -1.80
C ILE A 29 -1.91 -25.70 -3.13
N TYR A 30 -1.66 -27.00 -3.12
CA TYR A 30 -1.71 -27.85 -4.30
C TYR A 30 -3.05 -28.56 -4.38
N SER A 31 -3.66 -28.54 -5.55
CA SER A 31 -4.83 -29.32 -5.92
C SER A 31 -4.47 -30.20 -7.13
N ASN A 32 -5.34 -31.13 -7.53
CA ASN A 32 -5.05 -32.05 -8.64
C ASN A 32 -4.58 -31.34 -9.92
N ASP A 33 -5.21 -30.20 -10.28
CA ASP A 33 -4.99 -29.51 -11.54
C ASP A 33 -4.45 -28.08 -11.38
N ASN A 34 -4.36 -27.54 -10.15
CA ASN A 34 -4.02 -26.15 -9.93
C ASN A 34 -3.17 -25.94 -8.69
N ILE A 35 -2.47 -24.82 -8.67
CA ILE A 35 -1.81 -24.28 -7.49
C ILE A 35 -2.55 -23.00 -7.06
N TYR A 36 -2.69 -22.82 -5.76
CA TYR A 36 -3.28 -21.62 -5.15
C TYR A 36 -2.33 -21.02 -4.12
N TYR A 37 -2.58 -19.78 -3.77
CA TYR A 37 -1.88 -19.10 -2.69
C TYR A 37 -2.88 -18.78 -1.58
N MET A 38 -2.57 -19.10 -0.34
CA MET A 38 -3.46 -18.87 0.78
C MET A 38 -2.76 -18.03 1.84
N LEU A 39 -3.41 -16.94 2.21
CA LEU A 39 -3.07 -16.13 3.38
C LEU A 39 -3.94 -16.55 4.56
N VAL A 40 -3.35 -16.56 5.74
CA VAL A 40 -4.04 -16.88 7.00
C VAL A 40 -3.67 -15.87 8.06
N GLN A 41 -4.68 -15.23 8.61
CA GLN A 41 -4.54 -14.33 9.77
C GLN A 41 -5.15 -14.99 11.00
N LYS A 42 -4.28 -15.26 11.98
CA LYS A 42 -4.68 -15.92 13.22
C LYS A 42 -5.49 -15.00 14.11
N ASN A 43 -6.47 -15.58 14.80
CA ASN A 43 -7.32 -14.89 15.78
C ASN A 43 -8.02 -13.64 15.21
N CYS A 44 -8.38 -13.68 13.93
CA CYS A 44 -9.12 -12.63 13.24
C CYS A 44 -10.39 -13.17 12.62
N ASP A 45 -11.42 -12.33 12.55
CA ASP A 45 -12.68 -12.66 11.86
C ASP A 45 -12.53 -12.58 10.32
N ALA A 46 -13.53 -13.13 9.62
CA ALA A 46 -13.53 -13.19 8.16
C ALA A 46 -13.41 -11.82 7.47
N SER A 47 -13.85 -10.74 8.14
CA SER A 47 -13.80 -9.38 7.59
C SER A 47 -12.39 -8.77 7.56
N PHE A 48 -11.38 -9.48 8.09
CA PHE A 48 -10.00 -9.01 8.07
C PHE A 48 -9.53 -8.69 6.64
N TYR A 49 -9.91 -9.53 5.68
CA TYR A 49 -9.49 -9.39 4.28
C TYR A 49 -10.45 -8.60 3.39
N ASP A 50 -11.57 -8.07 3.91
CA ASP A 50 -12.60 -7.41 3.08
C ASP A 50 -12.05 -6.29 2.21
N GLY A 51 -11.15 -5.46 2.74
CA GLY A 51 -10.52 -4.37 2.00
C GLY A 51 -9.62 -4.87 0.87
N GLU A 52 -8.75 -5.86 1.15
CA GLU A 52 -7.89 -6.48 0.14
C GLU A 52 -8.70 -7.18 -0.95
N ILE A 53 -9.74 -7.95 -0.56
CA ILE A 53 -10.65 -8.61 -1.49
C ILE A 53 -11.35 -7.60 -2.41
N ALA A 54 -11.85 -6.50 -1.86
CA ALA A 54 -12.49 -5.46 -2.64
C ALA A 54 -11.50 -4.84 -3.66
N GLY A 55 -10.26 -4.58 -3.23
CA GLY A 55 -9.21 -4.07 -4.12
C GLY A 55 -8.83 -5.04 -5.22
N LEU A 56 -8.59 -6.31 -4.90
CA LEU A 56 -8.25 -7.33 -5.89
C LEU A 56 -9.35 -7.52 -6.93
N LYS A 57 -10.63 -7.47 -6.51
CA LYS A 57 -11.77 -7.50 -7.44
C LYS A 57 -11.82 -6.28 -8.33
N LEU A 58 -11.60 -5.07 -7.79
CA LEU A 58 -11.49 -3.86 -8.60
C LEU A 58 -10.33 -3.95 -9.61
N PHE A 59 -9.18 -4.48 -9.19
CA PHE A 59 -8.03 -4.70 -10.09
C PHE A 59 -8.40 -5.65 -11.22
N GLU A 60 -9.09 -6.76 -10.94
CA GLU A 60 -9.56 -7.68 -11.96
C GLU A 60 -10.53 -7.00 -12.93
N ASP A 61 -11.53 -6.27 -12.42
CA ASP A 61 -12.56 -5.59 -13.22
C ASP A 61 -11.98 -4.56 -14.20
N ILE A 62 -10.94 -3.86 -13.79
CA ILE A 62 -10.25 -2.88 -14.67
C ILE A 62 -9.08 -3.48 -15.44
N GLY A 63 -8.85 -4.81 -15.31
CA GLY A 63 -7.82 -5.55 -16.03
C GLY A 63 -6.40 -5.18 -15.59
N ILE A 64 -6.18 -4.98 -14.30
CA ILE A 64 -4.86 -4.99 -13.66
C ILE A 64 -4.46 -6.45 -13.43
N THR A 65 -3.28 -6.82 -13.86
CA THR A 65 -2.75 -8.16 -13.62
C THR A 65 -2.42 -8.32 -12.14
N GLY A 66 -2.99 -9.34 -11.52
CA GLY A 66 -2.81 -9.67 -10.10
C GLY A 66 -3.48 -11.00 -9.76
N PRO A 67 -3.39 -11.46 -8.50
CA PRO A 67 -4.05 -12.67 -8.08
C PRO A 67 -5.58 -12.46 -8.06
N ARG A 68 -6.32 -13.52 -8.38
CA ARG A 68 -7.79 -13.54 -8.30
C ARG A 68 -8.21 -14.12 -6.97
N VAL A 69 -9.23 -13.55 -6.38
CA VAL A 69 -9.88 -14.11 -5.19
C VAL A 69 -10.65 -15.36 -5.60
N ILE A 70 -10.27 -16.50 -5.02
CA ILE A 70 -10.92 -17.80 -5.26
C ILE A 70 -11.96 -18.04 -4.18
N ASP A 71 -11.56 -17.82 -2.92
CA ASP A 71 -12.43 -18.00 -1.75
C ASP A 71 -11.88 -17.23 -0.56
N ASN A 72 -12.72 -16.97 0.43
CA ASN A 72 -12.31 -16.40 1.70
C ASN A 72 -13.27 -16.85 2.81
N GLY A 73 -12.81 -16.83 4.04
CA GLY A 73 -13.66 -17.23 5.13
C GLY A 73 -12.95 -17.29 6.47
N PHE A 74 -13.54 -18.11 7.35
CA PHE A 74 -13.13 -18.26 8.72
C PHE A 74 -13.16 -19.74 9.11
N ILE A 75 -12.03 -20.25 9.60
CA ILE A 75 -11.90 -21.66 10.01
C ILE A 75 -11.20 -21.70 11.37
N ASP A 76 -11.91 -22.21 12.40
CA ASP A 76 -11.40 -22.42 13.76
C ASP A 76 -10.62 -21.22 14.36
N GLY A 77 -11.20 -20.04 14.26
CA GLY A 77 -10.62 -18.84 14.86
C GLY A 77 -9.64 -18.06 13.96
N ASP A 78 -9.41 -18.52 12.73
CA ASP A 78 -8.48 -17.87 11.80
C ASP A 78 -9.20 -17.45 10.51
N ALA A 79 -8.97 -16.20 10.08
CA ALA A 79 -9.39 -15.74 8.77
C ALA A 79 -8.46 -16.30 7.69
N TYR A 80 -9.01 -16.62 6.51
CA TYR A 80 -8.22 -16.99 5.35
C TYR A 80 -8.66 -16.28 4.08
N LEU A 81 -7.72 -16.08 3.18
CA LEU A 81 -7.94 -15.60 1.82
C LEU A 81 -7.23 -16.56 0.85
N LEU A 82 -8.01 -17.22 -0.01
CA LEU A 82 -7.51 -18.14 -1.05
C LEU A 82 -7.46 -17.40 -2.38
N LEU A 83 -6.28 -17.36 -2.96
CA LEU A 83 -5.97 -16.63 -4.19
C LEU A 83 -5.49 -17.57 -5.29
N SER A 84 -5.66 -17.18 -6.54
CA SER A 84 -4.96 -17.81 -7.65
C SER A 84 -3.45 -17.63 -7.46
N TYR A 85 -2.70 -18.68 -7.82
CA TYR A 85 -1.24 -18.62 -7.78
C TYR A 85 -0.71 -17.77 -8.94
N LEU A 86 0.24 -16.89 -8.65
CA LEU A 86 1.02 -16.18 -9.65
C LEU A 86 2.31 -16.94 -9.93
N ASP A 87 2.51 -17.34 -11.18
CA ASP A 87 3.71 -18.04 -11.60
C ASP A 87 4.83 -17.04 -11.86
N GLU A 88 5.73 -16.92 -10.87
CA GLU A 88 6.82 -15.94 -10.87
C GLU A 88 7.84 -16.23 -11.96
N GLY A 89 8.18 -15.21 -12.73
CA GLY A 89 9.24 -15.20 -13.73
C GLY A 89 10.49 -14.46 -13.25
N SER A 90 11.57 -14.60 -13.99
CA SER A 90 12.86 -13.99 -13.65
C SER A 90 13.13 -12.66 -14.35
N ARG A 91 12.28 -12.23 -15.29
CA ARG A 91 12.50 -11.07 -16.15
C ARG A 91 11.18 -10.39 -16.50
N GLY A 92 11.22 -9.07 -16.61
CA GLY A 92 10.13 -8.24 -17.10
C GLY A 92 10.59 -6.82 -17.39
N SER A 93 9.66 -5.95 -17.77
CA SER A 93 9.92 -4.58 -18.19
C SER A 93 9.39 -3.58 -17.17
N GLN A 94 10.25 -2.67 -16.73
CA GLN A 94 9.87 -1.53 -15.89
C GLN A 94 8.93 -0.57 -16.65
N THR A 95 9.05 -0.49 -17.97
CA THR A 95 8.12 0.25 -18.82
C THR A 95 6.71 -0.36 -18.79
N GLU A 96 6.59 -1.70 -18.81
CA GLU A 96 5.29 -2.36 -18.70
C GLU A 96 4.70 -2.23 -17.29
N LEU A 97 5.54 -2.26 -16.25
CA LEU A 97 5.12 -1.99 -14.88
C LEU A 97 4.57 -0.55 -14.75
N ALA A 98 5.25 0.43 -15.35
CA ALA A 98 4.77 1.82 -15.38
C ALA A 98 3.43 1.96 -16.11
N ASN A 99 3.23 1.25 -17.22
CA ASN A 99 1.94 1.20 -17.93
C ASN A 99 0.84 0.64 -17.04
N LEU A 100 1.12 -0.45 -16.29
CA LEU A 100 0.17 -1.09 -15.39
C LEU A 100 -0.23 -0.16 -14.23
N VAL A 101 0.74 0.47 -13.58
CA VAL A 101 0.52 1.42 -12.48
C VAL A 101 -0.21 2.67 -12.97
N ALA A 102 0.17 3.23 -14.13
CA ALA A 102 -0.54 4.36 -14.70
C ALA A 102 -2.00 4.03 -15.08
N LYS A 103 -2.27 2.80 -15.54
CA LYS A 103 -3.63 2.31 -15.79
C LYS A 103 -4.44 2.26 -14.49
N LEU A 104 -3.87 1.75 -13.40
CA LEU A 104 -4.48 1.75 -12.08
C LEU A 104 -4.85 3.17 -11.66
N HIS A 105 -3.90 4.09 -11.69
CA HIS A 105 -4.09 5.49 -11.26
C HIS A 105 -5.04 6.32 -12.15
N LYS A 106 -5.27 5.91 -13.39
CA LYS A 106 -6.28 6.53 -14.26
C LYS A 106 -7.71 6.13 -13.90
N THR A 107 -7.89 5.11 -13.08
CA THR A 107 -9.20 4.72 -12.55
C THR A 107 -9.59 5.68 -11.43
N LYS A 108 -10.70 6.39 -11.63
CA LYS A 108 -11.15 7.42 -10.69
C LYS A 108 -12.24 6.90 -9.77
N SER A 109 -12.33 7.53 -8.60
CA SER A 109 -13.38 7.26 -7.63
C SER A 109 -14.76 7.43 -8.24
N PRO A 110 -15.69 6.48 -8.02
CA PRO A 110 -17.02 6.50 -8.60
C PRO A 110 -17.92 7.62 -8.05
N ASN A 111 -17.57 8.14 -6.86
CA ASN A 111 -18.32 9.20 -6.19
C ASN A 111 -17.60 10.55 -6.18
N GLY A 112 -16.38 10.63 -6.78
CA GLY A 112 -15.56 11.82 -6.83
C GLY A 112 -14.88 12.19 -5.50
N LYS A 113 -14.94 11.32 -4.49
CA LYS A 113 -14.35 11.52 -3.15
C LYS A 113 -13.11 10.66 -2.96
N PHE A 114 -12.32 11.01 -1.96
CA PHE A 114 -11.16 10.27 -1.48
C PHE A 114 -11.58 9.35 -0.33
N GLY A 115 -11.01 8.12 -0.27
CA GLY A 115 -11.36 7.15 0.76
C GLY A 115 -11.69 5.78 0.16
N PHE A 116 -12.30 4.91 0.96
CA PHE A 116 -12.72 3.57 0.54
C PHE A 116 -13.80 3.02 1.46
N ASP A 117 -14.61 2.05 0.97
CA ASP A 117 -15.68 1.45 1.76
C ASP A 117 -15.18 0.55 2.91
N TYR A 118 -13.90 0.18 2.88
CA TYR A 118 -13.28 -0.72 3.85
C TYR A 118 -12.09 -0.07 4.53
N PRO A 119 -11.90 -0.28 5.84
CA PRO A 119 -10.70 0.15 6.53
C PRO A 119 -9.48 -0.63 6.04
N HIS A 120 -8.30 0.01 6.08
CA HIS A 120 -7.04 -0.73 6.01
C HIS A 120 -6.71 -1.27 7.41
N ARG A 121 -6.51 -2.58 7.51
CA ARG A 121 -6.11 -3.26 8.74
C ARG A 121 -4.66 -3.74 8.61
N GLY A 122 -3.71 -2.91 9.04
CA GLY A 122 -2.31 -3.29 9.15
C GLY A 122 -2.02 -4.08 10.43
N SER A 123 -0.78 -4.53 10.58
CA SER A 123 -0.36 -5.32 11.74
C SER A 123 -0.45 -4.56 13.07
N GLN A 124 -0.22 -3.26 13.07
CA GLN A 124 -0.20 -2.43 14.28
C GLN A 124 -1.03 -1.15 14.16
N THR A 125 -1.39 -0.74 12.95
CA THR A 125 -2.16 0.49 12.70
C THR A 125 -3.35 0.18 11.81
N THR A 126 -4.50 0.76 12.13
CA THR A 126 -5.71 0.69 11.31
C THR A 126 -6.06 2.09 10.83
N PHE A 127 -6.37 2.21 9.55
CA PHE A 127 -6.88 3.45 8.95
C PHE A 127 -8.32 3.25 8.50
N THR A 128 -9.20 4.18 8.84
CA THR A 128 -10.65 4.03 8.60
C THR A 128 -11.03 4.10 7.13
N ASN A 129 -10.28 4.85 6.32
CA ASN A 129 -10.56 5.13 4.92
C ASN A 129 -11.92 5.83 4.68
N GLU A 130 -12.42 6.59 5.65
CA GLU A 130 -13.67 7.32 5.48
C GLU A 130 -13.66 8.21 4.23
N TRP A 131 -14.80 8.30 3.56
CA TRP A 131 -14.94 9.14 2.38
C TRP A 131 -14.88 10.62 2.73
N LYS A 132 -13.90 11.34 2.18
CA LYS A 132 -13.68 12.78 2.36
C LYS A 132 -13.75 13.51 1.03
N ASP A 133 -13.95 14.82 1.10
CA ASP A 133 -14.04 15.67 -0.10
C ASP A 133 -12.65 16.08 -0.63
N THR A 134 -11.62 16.07 0.22
CA THR A 134 -10.25 16.46 -0.15
C THR A 134 -9.22 15.39 0.22
N TRP A 135 -8.12 15.37 -0.54
CA TRP A 135 -6.98 14.51 -0.23
C TRP A 135 -6.30 14.91 1.09
N ALA A 136 -6.22 16.21 1.37
CA ALA A 136 -5.63 16.71 2.61
C ALA A 136 -6.33 16.13 3.85
N GLU A 137 -7.66 16.05 3.87
CA GLU A 137 -8.41 15.43 4.97
C GLU A 137 -8.04 13.96 5.16
N VAL A 138 -8.00 13.16 4.08
CA VAL A 138 -7.62 11.74 4.19
C VAL A 138 -6.18 11.59 4.62
N PHE A 139 -5.25 12.32 4.01
CA PHE A 139 -3.83 12.13 4.27
C PHE A 139 -3.42 12.68 5.64
N LEU A 140 -3.84 13.88 6.00
CA LEU A 140 -3.43 14.51 7.25
C LEU A 140 -4.18 13.94 8.45
N GLU A 141 -5.51 13.84 8.37
CA GLU A 141 -6.32 13.48 9.53
C GLU A 141 -6.35 11.96 9.76
N GLU A 142 -6.54 11.16 8.69
CA GLU A 142 -6.72 9.72 8.82
C GLU A 142 -5.43 8.91 8.66
N ARG A 143 -4.31 9.56 8.32
CA ARG A 143 -3.00 8.92 8.20
C ARG A 143 -1.98 9.56 9.13
N MET A 144 -1.56 10.78 8.82
CA MET A 144 -0.40 11.40 9.48
C MET A 144 -0.65 11.69 10.96
N ASN A 145 -1.84 12.21 11.32
CA ASN A 145 -2.19 12.47 12.72
C ASN A 145 -2.39 11.18 13.51
N VAL A 146 -2.92 10.13 12.89
CA VAL A 146 -3.04 8.80 13.52
C VAL A 146 -1.66 8.24 13.86
N LEU A 147 -0.72 8.29 12.91
CA LEU A 147 0.65 7.82 13.12
C LEU A 147 1.40 8.64 14.16
N ALA A 148 1.31 9.97 14.10
CA ALA A 148 1.97 10.86 15.07
C ALA A 148 1.47 10.59 16.49
N LYS A 149 0.16 10.43 16.68
CA LYS A 149 -0.44 10.06 17.97
C LYS A 149 0.08 8.71 18.45
N GLN A 150 0.10 7.69 17.60
CA GLN A 150 0.57 6.35 17.95
C GLN A 150 2.06 6.34 18.31
N LEU A 151 2.91 7.08 17.60
CA LEU A 151 4.33 7.22 17.92
C LEU A 151 4.56 7.83 19.30
N MET A 152 3.75 8.83 19.71
CA MET A 152 3.78 9.39 21.07
C MET A 152 3.30 8.38 22.11
N GLU A 153 2.20 7.67 21.87
CA GLU A 153 1.66 6.66 22.79
C GLU A 153 2.63 5.49 23.02
N MET A 154 3.40 5.12 21.99
CA MET A 154 4.43 4.08 22.05
C MET A 154 5.78 4.59 22.64
N ASN A 155 5.91 5.86 22.97
CA ASN A 155 7.16 6.53 23.39
C ASN A 155 8.30 6.40 22.38
N LEU A 156 7.97 6.29 21.08
CA LEU A 156 8.92 6.35 19.97
C LEU A 156 9.25 7.78 19.55
N TRP A 157 8.42 8.74 19.94
CA TRP A 157 8.63 10.18 19.78
C TRP A 157 8.64 10.88 21.13
N THR A 158 9.44 11.94 21.21
CA THR A 158 9.49 12.89 22.32
C THR A 158 8.63 14.13 21.99
N ASP A 159 8.44 15.01 22.98
CA ASP A 159 7.80 16.32 22.75
C ASP A 159 8.57 17.15 21.70
N TYR A 160 9.89 17.00 21.61
CA TYR A 160 10.71 17.67 20.61
C TYR A 160 10.38 17.19 19.20
N ASP A 161 10.20 15.87 19.01
CA ASP A 161 9.84 15.30 17.71
C ASP A 161 8.43 15.72 17.29
N LEU A 162 7.50 15.77 18.24
CA LEU A 162 6.14 16.24 18.01
C LEU A 162 6.11 17.73 17.60
N GLU A 163 6.89 18.59 18.24
CA GLU A 163 6.98 20.01 17.88
C GLU A 163 7.61 20.22 16.48
N LYS A 164 8.59 19.37 16.12
CA LYS A 164 9.15 19.36 14.77
C LYS A 164 8.12 18.92 13.75
N TYR A 165 7.39 17.82 14.05
CA TYR A 165 6.32 17.32 13.19
C TYR A 165 5.20 18.34 12.97
N LYS A 166 4.80 19.11 13.97
CA LYS A 166 3.79 20.16 13.81
C LYS A 166 4.15 21.17 12.72
N LYS A 167 5.42 21.57 12.65
CA LYS A 167 5.91 22.46 11.58
C LYS A 167 5.85 21.80 10.21
N VAL A 168 6.23 20.52 10.15
CA VAL A 168 6.11 19.71 8.93
C VAL A 168 4.64 19.58 8.51
N HIS A 169 3.75 19.37 9.47
CA HIS A 169 2.30 19.26 9.22
C HIS A 169 1.72 20.55 8.64
N GLU A 170 2.13 21.73 9.14
CA GLU A 170 1.71 23.02 8.58
C GLU A 170 2.12 23.15 7.11
N ILE A 171 3.33 22.72 6.74
CA ILE A 171 3.81 22.72 5.35
C ILE A 171 2.99 21.76 4.49
N MET A 172 2.74 20.54 4.99
CA MET A 172 1.90 19.57 4.28
C MET A 172 0.48 20.11 4.05
N GLU A 173 -0.10 20.73 5.06
CA GLU A 173 -1.44 21.30 4.97
C GLU A 173 -1.53 22.41 3.91
N ASP A 174 -0.57 23.34 3.90
CA ASP A 174 -0.52 24.45 2.93
C ASP A 174 -0.33 23.93 1.51
N GLU A 175 0.63 23.02 1.29
CA GLU A 175 0.91 22.44 -0.02
C GLU A 175 -0.29 21.62 -0.54
N LEU A 176 -0.90 20.77 0.27
CA LEU A 176 -2.00 19.90 -0.15
C LEU A 176 -3.32 20.66 -0.36
N LYS A 177 -3.54 21.78 0.32
CA LYS A 177 -4.68 22.69 0.03
C LYS A 177 -4.59 23.33 -1.36
N ASN A 178 -3.37 23.58 -1.82
CA ASN A 178 -3.12 24.23 -3.11
C ASN A 178 -2.95 23.21 -4.24
N HIS A 179 -2.68 21.95 -3.92
CA HIS A 179 -2.53 20.86 -4.89
C HIS A 179 -3.89 20.35 -5.37
N LYS A 180 -4.07 20.28 -6.68
CA LYS A 180 -5.28 19.72 -7.31
C LYS A 180 -5.17 18.21 -7.45
N SER A 181 -5.38 17.49 -6.35
CA SER A 181 -5.50 16.04 -6.39
C SER A 181 -6.80 15.59 -7.04
N GLU A 182 -6.72 14.46 -7.74
CA GLU A 182 -7.89 13.72 -8.21
C GLU A 182 -7.92 12.35 -7.52
N PRO A 183 -9.09 11.89 -7.03
CA PRO A 183 -9.19 10.61 -6.33
C PRO A 183 -8.98 9.43 -7.28
N SER A 184 -7.74 9.00 -7.39
CA SER A 184 -7.27 7.86 -8.19
C SER A 184 -7.29 6.58 -7.36
N LEU A 185 -7.63 5.44 -7.98
CA LEU A 185 -7.47 4.15 -7.33
C LEU A 185 -5.98 3.87 -7.12
N LEU A 186 -5.59 3.67 -5.86
CA LEU A 186 -4.23 3.37 -5.46
C LEU A 186 -4.05 1.87 -5.17
N HIS A 187 -2.82 1.41 -5.30
CA HIS A 187 -2.37 0.18 -4.70
C HIS A 187 -2.36 0.30 -3.17
N GLY A 188 -1.91 1.47 -2.68
CA GLY A 188 -1.89 1.83 -1.27
C GLY A 188 -0.70 1.30 -0.47
N ASP A 189 0.05 0.33 -1.03
CA ASP A 189 1.30 -0.20 -0.50
C ASP A 189 2.23 -0.63 -1.64
N LEU A 190 2.51 0.29 -2.59
CA LEU A 190 3.26 0.01 -3.81
C LEU A 190 4.77 0.12 -3.59
N TRP A 191 5.40 -0.92 -3.07
CA TRP A 191 6.84 -1.03 -2.96
C TRP A 191 7.38 -2.25 -3.74
N GLY A 192 8.69 -2.41 -3.84
CA GLY A 192 9.32 -3.44 -4.65
C GLY A 192 8.98 -4.89 -4.29
N GLY A 193 8.39 -5.12 -3.10
CA GLY A 193 7.93 -6.43 -2.66
C GLY A 193 6.48 -6.75 -3.02
N ASN A 194 5.69 -5.79 -3.54
CA ASN A 194 4.28 -5.96 -3.85
C ASN A 194 3.97 -5.97 -5.36
N TYR A 195 4.99 -6.18 -6.17
CA TYR A 195 4.84 -6.56 -7.57
C TYR A 195 5.82 -7.69 -7.93
N MET A 196 5.51 -8.44 -8.97
CA MET A 196 6.41 -9.43 -9.56
C MET A 196 6.26 -9.44 -11.07
N TYR A 197 7.23 -10.03 -11.75
CA TYR A 197 7.07 -10.40 -13.14
C TYR A 197 6.64 -11.86 -13.23
N LEU A 198 5.64 -12.14 -14.04
CA LEU A 198 5.15 -13.49 -14.30
C LEU A 198 6.09 -14.24 -15.26
N SER A 199 5.92 -15.55 -15.40
CA SER A 199 6.69 -16.40 -16.31
C SER A 199 6.60 -15.97 -17.79
N ASP A 200 5.52 -15.27 -18.18
CA ASP A 200 5.37 -14.65 -19.49
C ASP A 200 5.99 -13.23 -19.60
N GLY A 201 6.63 -12.75 -18.54
CA GLY A 201 7.29 -11.44 -18.46
C GLY A 201 6.39 -10.28 -18.09
N LYS A 202 5.08 -10.47 -17.98
CA LYS A 202 4.15 -9.39 -17.60
C LYS A 202 4.26 -9.03 -16.13
N PRO A 203 4.17 -7.73 -15.76
CA PRO A 203 4.08 -7.33 -14.36
C PRO A 203 2.71 -7.70 -13.77
N ALA A 204 2.72 -8.06 -12.49
CA ALA A 204 1.53 -8.29 -11.68
C ALA A 204 1.68 -7.54 -10.35
N LEU A 205 0.58 -6.95 -9.86
CA LEU A 205 0.48 -6.29 -8.56
C LEU A 205 -0.27 -7.22 -7.60
N PHE A 206 0.17 -7.28 -6.34
CA PHE A 206 -0.44 -8.11 -5.31
C PHE A 206 -0.29 -7.47 -3.93
N ASP A 207 -1.01 -7.99 -2.93
CA ASP A 207 -1.04 -7.46 -1.55
C ASP A 207 -1.42 -5.96 -1.48
N PRO A 208 -2.53 -5.55 -2.12
CA PRO A 208 -2.93 -4.16 -2.12
C PRO A 208 -3.56 -3.74 -0.78
N SER A 209 -3.37 -2.48 -0.45
CA SER A 209 -4.08 -1.74 0.59
C SER A 209 -4.92 -0.62 -0.05
N PRO A 210 -5.96 -0.98 -0.83
CA PRO A 210 -6.56 -0.09 -1.82
C PRO A 210 -7.40 1.01 -1.18
N PHE A 211 -7.33 2.18 -1.78
CA PHE A 211 -8.25 3.30 -1.54
C PHE A 211 -8.13 4.32 -2.67
N TYR A 212 -9.07 5.25 -2.75
CA TYR A 212 -8.99 6.36 -3.69
C TYR A 212 -8.26 7.54 -3.04
N GLY A 213 -7.10 7.87 -3.58
CA GLY A 213 -6.19 8.89 -3.07
C GLY A 213 -5.47 9.66 -4.18
N ASP A 214 -4.53 10.50 -3.78
CA ASP A 214 -3.61 11.13 -4.72
C ASP A 214 -2.62 10.07 -5.26
N ARG A 215 -2.54 9.94 -6.58
CA ARG A 215 -1.63 8.99 -7.23
C ARG A 215 -0.15 9.17 -6.88
N GLU A 216 0.25 10.39 -6.49
CA GLU A 216 1.61 10.67 -6.05
C GLU A 216 1.96 9.94 -4.73
N PHE A 217 0.94 9.50 -3.97
CA PHE A 217 1.13 8.68 -2.77
C PHE A 217 1.85 7.36 -3.11
N ASP A 218 1.31 6.59 -4.06
CA ASP A 218 1.96 5.35 -4.50
C ASP A 218 3.34 5.62 -5.10
N ILE A 219 3.49 6.66 -5.92
CA ILE A 219 4.78 7.03 -6.50
C ILE A 219 5.80 7.38 -5.42
N GLY A 220 5.41 8.08 -4.36
CA GLY A 220 6.28 8.37 -3.22
C GLY A 220 6.76 7.09 -2.52
N ILE A 221 5.86 6.14 -2.29
CA ILE A 221 6.17 4.84 -1.69
C ILE A 221 7.18 4.05 -2.53
N THR A 222 7.05 4.04 -3.87
CA THR A 222 7.99 3.33 -4.75
C THR A 222 9.44 3.78 -4.59
N THR A 223 9.66 5.01 -4.12
CA THR A 223 11.01 5.60 -4.00
C THR A 223 11.76 5.20 -2.72
N VAL A 224 11.12 4.49 -1.78
CA VAL A 224 11.68 4.25 -0.43
C VAL A 224 12.58 3.02 -0.38
N PHE A 225 12.10 1.85 -0.83
CA PHE A 225 12.82 0.59 -0.66
C PHE A 225 13.42 0.03 -1.96
N GLY A 226 13.37 0.79 -3.05
CA GLY A 226 13.86 0.33 -4.35
C GLY A 226 12.90 -0.63 -5.06
N GLY A 227 13.43 -1.32 -6.08
CA GLY A 227 12.63 -2.18 -6.95
C GLY A 227 12.09 -1.47 -8.19
N PHE A 228 12.12 -0.14 -8.23
CA PHE A 228 11.74 0.68 -9.39
C PHE A 228 12.95 1.41 -9.92
N THR A 229 13.07 1.49 -11.25
CA THR A 229 14.22 2.13 -11.94
C THR A 229 13.81 3.43 -12.60
N ASP A 230 14.79 4.21 -13.05
CA ASP A 230 14.56 5.44 -13.81
C ASP A 230 13.64 5.19 -15.03
N GLU A 231 13.76 4.01 -15.68
CA GLU A 231 12.90 3.60 -16.79
C GLU A 231 11.40 3.55 -16.38
N PHE A 232 11.10 3.12 -15.16
CA PHE A 232 9.73 3.15 -14.62
C PHE A 232 9.24 4.59 -14.47
N TYR A 233 10.02 5.45 -13.81
CA TYR A 233 9.60 6.83 -13.54
C TYR A 233 9.48 7.66 -14.80
N ASP A 234 10.41 7.53 -15.75
CA ASP A 234 10.38 8.21 -17.03
C ASP A 234 9.12 7.80 -17.82
N LYS A 235 8.85 6.49 -17.89
CA LYS A 235 7.68 5.99 -18.59
C LYS A 235 6.37 6.36 -17.90
N TYR A 236 6.30 6.28 -16.58
CA TYR A 236 5.13 6.72 -15.84
C TYR A 236 4.84 8.21 -16.09
N ASN A 237 5.88 9.05 -16.01
CA ASN A 237 5.76 10.49 -16.22
C ASN A 237 5.41 10.86 -17.69
N GLU A 238 5.83 10.06 -18.67
CA GLU A 238 5.39 10.19 -20.08
C GLU A 238 3.88 9.96 -20.21
N ILE A 239 3.34 8.94 -19.52
CA ILE A 239 1.91 8.53 -19.64
C ILE A 239 0.99 9.41 -18.82
N TYR A 240 1.45 9.79 -17.63
CA TYR A 240 0.68 10.51 -16.65
C TYR A 240 1.60 11.45 -15.84
N PRO A 241 1.96 12.62 -16.44
CA PRO A 241 2.92 13.56 -15.88
C PRO A 241 2.61 13.95 -14.44
N LEU A 242 3.62 13.94 -13.57
CA LEU A 242 3.52 14.48 -12.22
C LEU A 242 3.46 16.00 -12.28
N GLU A 243 2.66 16.60 -11.38
CA GLU A 243 2.44 18.03 -11.38
C GLU A 243 3.60 18.81 -10.72
N SER A 244 3.69 20.09 -11.01
CA SER A 244 4.69 20.96 -10.36
C SER A 244 4.59 20.84 -8.84
N GLY A 245 5.74 20.86 -8.14
CA GLY A 245 5.79 20.67 -6.68
C GLY A 245 5.82 19.21 -6.23
N TYR A 246 5.67 18.23 -7.13
CA TYR A 246 5.60 16.81 -6.75
C TYR A 246 6.78 16.35 -5.89
N ARG A 247 7.98 16.92 -6.08
CA ARG A 247 9.17 16.50 -5.31
C ARG A 247 9.00 16.70 -3.81
N LEU A 248 8.39 17.82 -3.40
CA LEU A 248 8.05 18.06 -2.00
C LEU A 248 6.96 17.10 -1.53
N ARG A 249 5.91 16.90 -2.32
CA ARG A 249 4.81 15.99 -1.97
C ARG A 249 5.28 14.53 -1.85
N LEU A 250 6.23 14.08 -2.66
CA LEU A 250 6.83 12.74 -2.49
C LEU A 250 7.54 12.59 -1.13
N GLU A 251 8.15 13.66 -0.56
CA GLU A 251 8.71 13.59 0.80
C GLU A 251 7.61 13.35 1.85
N PHE A 252 6.41 13.87 1.67
CA PHE A 252 5.28 13.62 2.57
C PHE A 252 4.92 12.13 2.61
N TYR A 253 4.87 11.48 1.44
CA TYR A 253 4.53 10.07 1.30
C TYR A 253 5.65 9.14 1.75
N ARG A 254 6.92 9.57 1.60
CA ARG A 254 8.07 8.90 2.21
C ARG A 254 8.01 8.98 3.74
N LEU A 255 7.70 10.15 4.28
CA LEU A 255 7.54 10.35 5.72
C LEU A 255 6.45 9.43 6.28
N TYR A 256 5.28 9.36 5.62
CA TYR A 256 4.22 8.44 5.98
C TYR A 256 4.73 7.00 6.10
N LEU A 257 5.41 6.51 5.07
CA LEU A 257 5.88 5.13 5.05
C LEU A 257 6.94 4.88 6.13
N TYR A 258 7.86 5.82 6.35
CA TYR A 258 8.85 5.70 7.42
C TYR A 258 8.22 5.74 8.82
N MET A 259 7.16 6.53 9.04
CA MET A 259 6.41 6.52 10.31
C MET A 259 5.70 5.19 10.54
N VAL A 260 5.08 4.60 9.53
CA VAL A 260 4.52 3.24 9.59
C VAL A 260 5.59 2.22 9.97
N HIS A 261 6.77 2.30 9.36
CA HIS A 261 7.88 1.39 9.62
C HIS A 261 8.51 1.63 11.00
N LEU A 262 8.56 2.86 11.48
CA LEU A 262 9.00 3.18 12.84
C LEU A 262 8.07 2.54 13.89
N ILE A 263 6.76 2.59 13.68
CA ILE A 263 5.79 1.90 14.54
C ILE A 263 5.99 0.39 14.50
N LYS A 264 6.21 -0.18 13.31
CA LYS A 264 6.27 -1.63 13.11
C LYS A 264 7.60 -2.26 13.54
N PHE A 265 8.71 -1.58 13.28
CA PHE A 265 10.06 -2.14 13.41
C PHE A 265 10.95 -1.39 14.44
N GLY A 266 10.44 -0.32 15.04
CA GLY A 266 11.13 0.43 16.10
C GLY A 266 12.26 1.33 15.58
N GLU A 267 13.15 1.69 16.49
CA GLU A 267 14.17 2.75 16.40
C GLU A 267 15.05 2.73 15.12
N MET A 268 15.13 1.60 14.41
CA MET A 268 15.91 1.51 13.17
C MET A 268 15.42 2.47 12.07
N TYR A 269 14.18 2.96 12.16
CA TYR A 269 13.60 3.93 11.21
C TYR A 269 13.60 5.37 11.71
N GLU A 270 14.01 5.63 12.95
CA GLU A 270 14.04 6.97 13.55
C GLU A 270 14.85 7.97 12.72
N SER A 271 16.04 7.56 12.29
CA SER A 271 16.91 8.41 11.45
C SER A 271 16.24 8.77 10.11
N SER A 272 15.53 7.83 9.48
CA SER A 272 14.82 8.06 8.21
C SER A 272 13.67 9.04 8.38
N VAL A 273 12.88 8.89 9.45
CA VAL A 273 11.80 9.84 9.80
C VAL A 273 12.37 11.23 10.02
N ASN A 274 13.42 11.34 10.85
CA ASN A 274 14.04 12.62 11.17
C ASN A 274 14.63 13.31 9.92
N MET A 275 15.34 12.58 9.07
CA MET A 275 15.92 13.11 7.85
C MET A 275 14.84 13.59 6.88
N THR A 276 13.75 12.84 6.73
CA THR A 276 12.66 13.22 5.83
C THR A 276 11.94 14.48 6.35
N MET A 277 11.73 14.61 7.67
CA MET A 277 11.21 15.85 8.25
C MET A 277 12.13 17.05 7.98
N GLU A 278 13.46 16.87 8.08
CA GLU A 278 14.42 17.93 7.74
C GLU A 278 14.37 18.31 6.25
N ASN A 279 14.23 17.32 5.36
CA ASN A 279 14.07 17.58 3.94
C ASN A 279 12.84 18.47 3.69
N ILE A 280 11.70 18.13 4.26
CA ILE A 280 10.46 18.92 4.11
C ILE A 280 10.64 20.35 4.62
N LEU A 281 11.27 20.52 5.79
CA LEU A 281 11.55 21.84 6.36
C LEU A 281 12.55 22.64 5.50
N GLY A 282 13.53 21.96 4.89
CA GLY A 282 14.51 22.57 3.98
C GLY A 282 13.90 23.07 2.68
N TYR A 283 13.01 22.32 2.05
CA TYR A 283 12.28 22.76 0.86
C TYR A 283 11.53 24.07 1.08
N TRP A 284 10.92 24.23 2.25
CA TRP A 284 10.19 25.45 2.59
C TRP A 284 11.11 26.65 2.79
N GLY A 285 12.33 26.42 3.31
CA GLY A 285 13.35 27.47 3.47
C GLY A 285 13.88 28.03 2.15
N GLU A 286 13.95 27.20 1.08
CA GLU A 286 14.44 27.62 -0.24
C GLU A 286 13.45 28.46 -1.05
N ILE A 287 12.14 28.31 -0.78
CA ILE A 287 11.08 29.06 -1.47
C ILE A 287 11.03 30.54 -1.02
N TRP A 288 11.55 30.85 0.16
CA TRP A 288 11.52 32.21 0.76
C TRP A 288 12.85 32.95 0.73
N HIS A 289 13.85 32.44 0.05
CA HIS A 289 15.12 33.09 -0.24
C HIS A 289 15.36 33.23 -1.74
#